data_b33d460fb51c65131f8021ab0dd1cbd9
#
_entry.id   b33d460fb51c65131f8021ab0dd1cbd9
#
_cell.length_a   1.000
_cell.length_b   1.000
_cell.length_c   1.000
_cell.angle_alpha   90.00
_cell.angle_beta   90.00
_cell.angle_gamma   90.00
#
_symmetry.space_group_name_H-M   'P 1'
#
loop_
_entity.id
_entity.type
_entity.pdbx_description
1 polymer ?
#
loop_
_entity_poly.entity_id
_entity_poly.type
_entity_poly.pdbx_seq_one_letter_code
_entity_poly.pdbx_strand_id
1 'polypeptide(L)'
;MRIIRKKETWRHITFPIDKIEFLNWAKKGVQIILEDNNSYDFVEKEAIKALHLNINQSYNGPGSCYIEVPVIKSIFIKTKRKETIQLLNGTTYDKIELLNKMYDDSFYYGELGKYALSSSAIKNLIDSPKQYARSLNYKTDTSVFKTGRLIHLAALEPDKLETLCHVVEVQSAVTKKYKDKVKEIGDASFIFTRKEYDKAMYTVDALLQNDVWQEMTRGAKFEQPGFDIIKGYPFRAKADVLGTNYIADLKTTSDLKNFEWNAKKYSYDVQLYIYCNVFKIDYQDFSFFAIDKATGDLGIYDVTKNFFDSGKQKFERGLEIYEKFFVKQEEELNSYVIKGILN
;
A
#
# COMPACT_ATOMS: atom_id res chain seq x y z
N MET A 1 11.21 25.36 15.41
CA MET A 1 11.85 24.20 16.05
C MET A 1 13.08 24.71 16.79
N ARG A 2 13.25 24.33 18.04
CA ARG A 2 14.40 24.77 18.88
C ARG A 2 15.32 23.59 19.12
N ILE A 3 16.62 23.82 18.85
CA ILE A 3 17.68 22.87 19.21
C ILE A 3 18.20 23.30 20.57
N ILE A 4 17.97 22.49 21.59
CA ILE A 4 18.33 22.89 22.97
C ILE A 4 19.70 22.40 23.40
N ARG A 5 20.21 21.35 22.78
CA ARG A 5 21.46 20.74 23.27
C ARG A 5 22.22 19.97 22.21
N LYS A 6 23.55 19.99 22.34
CA LYS A 6 24.46 19.04 21.75
C LYS A 6 24.79 17.95 22.78
N LYS A 7 24.65 16.66 22.46
CA LYS A 7 24.77 15.56 23.44
C LYS A 7 26.18 15.40 24.03
N GLU A 8 27.22 15.81 23.35
CA GLU A 8 28.60 15.43 23.74
C GLU A 8 29.36 16.42 24.62
N THR A 9 29.05 17.69 24.65
CA THR A 9 29.85 18.63 25.49
C THR A 9 29.08 19.90 25.81
N TRP A 10 28.35 19.84 26.91
CA TRP A 10 27.63 21.00 27.46
C TRP A 10 28.52 22.16 27.87
N ARG A 11 29.80 21.93 28.07
CA ARG A 11 30.70 22.85 28.73
C ARG A 11 31.31 23.91 27.81
N HIS A 12 31.17 23.78 26.49
CA HIS A 12 31.93 24.61 25.57
C HIS A 12 31.15 25.12 24.35
N ILE A 13 29.84 25.31 24.46
CA ILE A 13 29.11 25.99 23.40
C ILE A 13 29.22 27.49 23.65
N THR A 14 30.10 28.13 22.91
CA THR A 14 30.20 29.60 22.88
C THR A 14 29.12 30.11 21.93
N PHE A 15 28.27 30.98 22.40
CA PHE A 15 27.30 31.70 21.56
C PHE A 15 27.83 33.09 21.22
N PRO A 16 27.60 33.50 20.00
CA PRO A 16 26.86 32.92 18.90
C PRO A 16 27.60 31.78 18.21
N ILE A 17 26.90 30.66 17.93
CA ILE A 17 27.41 29.63 17.01
C ILE A 17 27.34 30.17 15.61
N ASP A 18 28.48 30.21 14.93
CA ASP A 18 28.51 30.63 13.54
C ASP A 18 28.04 29.46 12.62
N LYS A 19 27.78 29.84 11.36
CA LYS A 19 27.32 28.93 10.33
C LYS A 19 28.31 27.77 10.06
N ILE A 20 29.60 28.02 10.24
CA ILE A 20 30.67 27.06 9.99
C ILE A 20 30.70 26.01 11.10
N GLU A 21 30.53 26.44 12.34
CA GLU A 21 30.47 25.53 13.49
C GLU A 21 29.26 24.62 13.42
N PHE A 22 28.10 25.15 13.05
CA PHE A 22 26.89 24.36 12.84
C PHE A 22 27.05 23.30 11.75
N LEU A 23 27.69 23.64 10.64
CA LEU A 23 28.05 22.71 9.57
C LEU A 23 29.01 21.62 10.02
N ASN A 24 29.99 21.98 10.83
CA ASN A 24 30.94 21.02 11.37
C ASN A 24 30.26 20.01 12.30
N TRP A 25 29.22 20.43 13.02
CA TRP A 25 28.39 19.50 13.80
C TRP A 25 27.62 18.57 12.90
N ALA A 26 26.98 19.09 11.85
CA ALA A 26 26.26 18.27 10.88
C ALA A 26 27.16 17.22 10.22
N LYS A 27 28.38 17.60 9.81
CA LYS A 27 29.37 16.67 9.21
C LYS A 27 29.83 15.57 10.17
N LYS A 28 29.86 15.85 11.46
CA LYS A 28 30.27 14.88 12.49
C LYS A 28 29.13 13.97 12.94
N GLY A 29 27.93 14.08 12.36
CA GLY A 29 26.77 13.30 12.77
C GLY A 29 26.39 13.53 14.23
N VAL A 30 26.45 14.77 14.69
CA VAL A 30 26.20 15.11 16.09
C VAL A 30 24.73 14.96 16.41
N GLN A 31 24.44 14.16 17.41
CA GLN A 31 23.07 14.03 17.93
C GLN A 31 22.66 15.33 18.67
N ILE A 32 21.49 15.83 18.36
CA ILE A 32 20.89 16.99 19.02
C ILE A 32 19.60 16.58 19.73
N ILE A 33 19.30 17.29 20.80
CA ILE A 33 18.07 17.10 21.57
C ILE A 33 17.19 18.33 21.35
N LEU A 34 15.95 18.12 20.99
CA LEU A 34 14.97 19.18 20.82
C LEU A 34 14.28 19.49 22.17
N GLU A 35 13.54 20.61 22.19
CA GLU A 35 12.80 21.11 23.35
C GLU A 35 11.73 20.11 23.86
N ASP A 36 11.24 19.25 22.97
CA ASP A 36 10.29 18.14 23.28
C ASP A 36 10.97 16.84 23.73
N ASN A 37 12.25 16.86 24.06
CA ASN A 37 13.09 15.71 24.38
C ASN A 37 13.26 14.67 23.28
N ASN A 38 12.86 14.96 22.04
CA ASN A 38 13.15 14.10 20.92
C ASN A 38 14.61 14.27 20.49
N SER A 39 15.30 13.16 20.25
CA SER A 39 16.66 13.16 19.72
C SER A 39 16.67 12.86 18.22
N TYR A 40 17.49 13.59 17.49
CA TYR A 40 17.65 13.50 16.04
C TYR A 40 19.13 13.48 15.68
N ASP A 41 19.48 12.78 14.60
CA ASP A 41 20.81 12.84 14.03
C ASP A 41 20.85 13.78 12.83
N PHE A 42 21.96 14.48 12.66
CA PHE A 42 22.17 15.31 11.48
C PHE A 42 22.54 14.47 10.27
N VAL A 43 21.87 14.70 9.15
CA VAL A 43 22.20 14.11 7.87
C VAL A 43 22.92 15.15 7.02
N GLU A 44 24.15 14.87 6.66
CA GLU A 44 25.08 15.83 6.02
C GLU A 44 24.49 16.49 4.76
N LYS A 45 23.85 15.72 3.88
CA LYS A 45 23.27 16.25 2.63
C LYS A 45 22.12 17.23 2.84
N GLU A 46 21.36 17.05 3.89
CA GLU A 46 20.19 17.88 4.18
C GLU A 46 20.55 19.10 5.02
N ALA A 47 21.56 18.99 5.87
CA ALA A 47 22.15 20.13 6.56
C ALA A 47 22.78 21.13 5.57
N ILE A 48 23.39 20.66 4.50
CA ILE A 48 23.96 21.52 3.44
C ILE A 48 22.86 22.29 2.68
N LYS A 49 21.72 21.65 2.41
CA LYS A 49 20.55 22.31 1.79
C LYS A 49 19.89 23.33 2.71
N ALA A 50 19.99 23.13 4.01
CA ALA A 50 19.43 24.01 5.02
C ALA A 50 20.24 25.28 5.30
N LEU A 51 21.30 25.51 4.58
CA LEU A 51 22.24 26.63 4.75
C LEU A 51 21.70 28.03 4.43
N HIS A 52 20.47 28.14 3.95
CA HIS A 52 19.74 29.40 3.88
C HIS A 52 19.03 29.76 5.18
N LEU A 53 19.30 29.00 6.26
CA LEU A 53 18.71 29.24 7.56
C LEU A 53 19.24 30.50 8.21
N ASN A 54 18.32 31.41 8.56
CA ASN A 54 18.60 32.41 9.57
C ASN A 54 18.64 31.71 10.93
N ILE A 55 19.83 31.53 11.46
CA ILE A 55 20.01 30.95 12.80
C ILE A 55 19.77 32.10 13.79
N ASN A 56 18.59 32.13 14.38
CA ASN A 56 18.32 33.01 15.52
C ASN A 56 18.82 32.33 16.79
N GLN A 57 19.56 33.08 17.57
CA GLN A 57 20.17 32.58 18.79
C GLN A 57 19.51 33.23 19.98
N SER A 58 19.19 32.41 20.98
CA SER A 58 18.80 32.94 22.28
C SER A 58 19.46 32.14 23.40
N TYR A 59 19.80 32.83 24.47
CA TYR A 59 20.45 32.27 25.65
C TYR A 59 19.51 32.37 26.84
N ASN A 60 19.24 31.25 27.49
CA ASN A 60 18.37 31.13 28.66
C ASN A 60 19.16 30.66 29.90
N GLY A 61 20.01 31.52 30.44
CA GLY A 61 20.74 31.25 31.68
C GLY A 61 21.99 30.39 31.53
N PRO A 62 22.79 30.23 32.62
CA PRO A 62 24.06 29.48 32.57
C PRO A 62 23.84 28.01 32.22
N GLY A 63 24.40 27.56 31.10
CA GLY A 63 24.40 26.18 30.64
C GLY A 63 23.22 25.75 29.79
N SER A 64 22.27 26.62 29.48
CA SER A 64 21.22 26.35 28.51
C SER A 64 21.29 27.29 27.31
N CYS A 65 21.31 26.75 26.14
CA CYS A 65 21.29 27.50 24.91
C CYS A 65 20.45 26.75 23.86
N TYR A 66 19.78 27.50 23.02
CA TYR A 66 19.04 26.92 21.92
C TYR A 66 19.21 27.74 20.65
N ILE A 67 19.07 27.07 19.52
CA ILE A 67 19.06 27.68 18.20
C ILE A 67 17.66 27.52 17.65
N GLU A 68 17.02 28.64 17.29
CA GLU A 68 15.78 28.59 16.52
C GLU A 68 16.11 28.34 15.06
N VAL A 69 15.59 27.25 14.53
CA VAL A 69 15.70 26.94 13.11
C VAL A 69 14.30 26.95 12.50
N PRO A 70 14.13 27.49 11.27
CA PRO A 70 12.86 27.35 10.56
C PRO A 70 12.49 25.86 10.47
N VAL A 71 11.19 25.57 10.50
CA VAL A 71 10.70 24.19 10.43
C VAL A 71 10.97 23.63 9.03
N ILE A 72 12.16 23.11 8.82
CA ILE A 72 12.50 22.33 7.64
C ILE A 72 12.46 20.88 8.10
N LYS A 73 11.36 20.20 7.77
CA LYS A 73 11.15 18.78 8.13
C LYS A 73 12.26 17.83 7.65
N SER A 74 13.12 18.31 6.76
CA SER A 74 14.18 17.53 6.12
C SER A 74 15.53 17.52 6.84
N ILE A 75 15.76 18.38 7.86
CA ILE A 75 17.07 18.46 8.53
C ILE A 75 17.20 17.43 9.66
N PHE A 76 16.09 17.03 10.25
CA PHE A 76 16.08 16.17 11.41
C PHE A 76 15.32 14.89 11.07
N ILE A 77 16.05 13.90 10.60
CA ILE A 77 15.52 12.55 10.47
C ILE A 77 15.68 11.91 11.85
N LYS A 78 14.56 11.59 12.47
CA LYS A 78 14.58 10.69 13.62
C LYS A 78 15.23 9.39 13.13
N THR A 79 16.44 9.08 13.57
CA THR A 79 17.07 7.80 13.24
C THR A 79 16.22 6.70 13.87
N LYS A 80 15.17 6.30 13.17
CA LYS A 80 14.63 4.97 13.41
C LYS A 80 15.77 4.01 13.10
N ARG A 81 16.10 3.10 14.01
CA ARG A 81 16.86 1.90 13.67
C ARG A 81 16.33 1.44 12.32
N LYS A 82 17.23 1.17 11.36
CA LYS A 82 16.84 0.58 10.08
C LYS A 82 15.94 -0.61 10.40
N GLU A 83 14.66 -0.46 10.10
CA GLU A 83 13.71 -1.54 10.32
C GLU A 83 13.94 -2.53 9.20
N THR A 84 14.66 -3.60 9.52
CA THR A 84 14.95 -4.65 8.56
C THR A 84 13.79 -5.63 8.53
N ILE A 85 13.30 -5.89 7.34
CA ILE A 85 12.19 -6.80 7.07
C ILE A 85 12.75 -8.06 6.41
N GLN A 86 12.36 -9.21 6.93
CA GLN A 86 12.68 -10.50 6.35
C GLN A 86 11.46 -11.05 5.59
N LEU A 87 11.66 -11.46 4.34
CA LEU A 87 10.69 -12.13 3.51
C LEU A 87 10.66 -13.65 3.78
N LEU A 88 9.65 -14.34 3.23
CA LEU A 88 9.48 -15.80 3.42
C LEU A 88 10.67 -16.64 2.91
N ASN A 89 11.43 -16.14 1.94
CA ASN A 89 12.65 -16.80 1.43
C ASN A 89 13.92 -16.46 2.21
N GLY A 90 13.81 -15.72 3.32
CA GLY A 90 14.94 -15.27 4.12
C GLY A 90 15.64 -14.00 3.63
N THR A 91 15.27 -13.48 2.43
CA THR A 91 15.82 -12.20 1.94
C THR A 91 15.42 -11.06 2.87
N THR A 92 16.35 -10.16 3.16
CA THR A 92 16.11 -9.01 4.03
C THR A 92 16.19 -7.70 3.27
N TYR A 93 15.30 -6.79 3.58
CA TYR A 93 15.24 -5.43 3.04
C TYR A 93 15.22 -4.40 4.15
N ASP A 94 15.77 -3.23 3.90
CA ASP A 94 15.37 -2.03 4.63
C ASP A 94 13.91 -1.70 4.30
N LYS A 95 13.08 -1.37 5.29
CA LYS A 95 11.63 -1.14 5.08
C LYS A 95 11.35 -0.03 4.08
N ILE A 96 12.12 1.04 4.10
CA ILE A 96 11.94 2.17 3.18
C ILE A 96 12.32 1.75 1.77
N GLU A 97 13.43 1.03 1.63
CA GLU A 97 13.85 0.48 0.34
C GLU A 97 12.79 -0.47 -0.24
N LEU A 98 12.25 -1.37 0.59
CA LEU A 98 11.20 -2.29 0.18
C LEU A 98 9.94 -1.53 -0.30
N LEU A 99 9.47 -0.57 0.50
CA LEU A 99 8.28 0.23 0.12
C LEU A 99 8.51 1.00 -1.18
N ASN A 100 9.70 1.52 -1.42
CA ASN A 100 10.02 2.20 -2.69
C ASN A 100 10.01 1.22 -3.88
N LYS A 101 10.53 0.01 -3.71
CA LYS A 101 10.49 -1.03 -4.75
C LYS A 101 9.06 -1.50 -5.06
N MET A 102 8.16 -1.46 -4.09
CA MET A 102 6.77 -1.90 -4.24
C MET A 102 5.93 -1.02 -5.18
N TYR A 103 6.40 0.17 -5.59
CA TYR A 103 5.77 0.96 -6.65
C TYR A 103 5.98 0.36 -8.04
N ASP A 104 6.97 -0.51 -8.21
CA ASP A 104 7.14 -1.31 -9.42
C ASP A 104 6.21 -2.53 -9.37
N ASP A 105 5.21 -2.55 -10.24
CA ASP A 105 4.24 -3.64 -10.32
C ASP A 105 4.89 -4.98 -10.68
N SER A 106 5.98 -4.99 -11.44
CA SER A 106 6.73 -6.21 -11.79
C SER A 106 7.38 -6.83 -10.54
N PHE A 107 7.90 -6.00 -9.66
CA PHE A 107 8.42 -6.43 -8.36
C PHE A 107 7.27 -6.81 -7.41
N TYR A 108 6.24 -5.96 -7.28
CA TYR A 108 5.13 -6.15 -6.35
C TYR A 108 4.36 -7.45 -6.60
N TYR A 109 3.97 -7.72 -7.84
CA TYR A 109 3.22 -8.92 -8.22
C TYR A 109 4.12 -10.11 -8.58
N GLY A 110 5.36 -9.87 -8.95
CA GLY A 110 6.34 -10.88 -9.35
C GLY A 110 7.13 -11.45 -8.17
N GLU A 111 8.29 -10.87 -7.88
CA GLU A 111 9.20 -11.38 -6.84
C GLU A 111 8.58 -11.30 -5.45
N LEU A 112 8.12 -10.11 -5.03
CA LEU A 112 7.52 -9.93 -3.71
C LEU A 112 6.24 -10.76 -3.56
N GLY A 113 5.49 -10.95 -4.66
CA GLY A 113 4.29 -11.76 -4.69
C GLY A 113 4.47 -13.21 -4.26
N LYS A 114 5.68 -13.75 -4.40
CA LYS A 114 6.03 -15.12 -3.99
C LYS A 114 6.48 -15.20 -2.53
N TYR A 115 7.02 -14.14 -2.00
CA TYR A 115 7.72 -14.15 -0.71
C TYR A 115 7.11 -13.24 0.36
N ALA A 116 5.97 -12.62 0.06
CA ALA A 116 5.11 -11.92 1.02
C ALA A 116 3.65 -12.28 0.79
N LEU A 117 2.95 -12.60 1.85
CA LEU A 117 1.52 -12.90 1.81
C LEU A 117 0.69 -11.64 1.49
N SER A 118 -0.54 -11.85 1.07
CA SER A 118 -1.51 -10.79 0.76
C SER A 118 -2.93 -11.27 1.10
N SER A 119 -3.91 -10.38 1.00
CA SER A 119 -5.32 -10.76 1.15
C SER A 119 -5.73 -11.87 0.16
N SER A 120 -5.27 -11.80 -1.09
CA SER A 120 -5.51 -12.84 -2.09
C SER A 120 -4.82 -14.16 -1.74
N ALA A 121 -3.62 -14.12 -1.14
CA ALA A 121 -2.93 -15.32 -0.68
C ALA A 121 -3.72 -16.03 0.43
N ILE A 122 -4.17 -15.29 1.44
CA ILE A 122 -5.01 -15.84 2.53
C ILE A 122 -6.32 -16.40 1.99
N LYS A 123 -6.98 -15.69 1.09
CA LYS A 123 -8.20 -16.17 0.44
C LYS A 123 -7.96 -17.49 -0.29
N ASN A 124 -6.92 -17.58 -1.11
CA ASN A 124 -6.57 -18.81 -1.83
C ASN A 124 -6.28 -19.97 -0.86
N LEU A 125 -5.63 -19.70 0.28
CA LEU A 125 -5.37 -20.71 1.33
C LEU A 125 -6.66 -21.23 1.95
N ILE A 126 -7.61 -20.35 2.26
CA ILE A 126 -8.92 -20.71 2.82
C ILE A 126 -9.71 -21.58 1.82
N ASP A 127 -9.69 -21.18 0.55
CA ASP A 127 -10.35 -21.94 -0.52
C ASP A 127 -9.72 -23.32 -0.69
N SER A 128 -8.39 -23.38 -0.78
CA SER A 128 -7.61 -24.62 -0.82
C SER A 128 -6.11 -24.34 -0.80
N PRO A 129 -5.27 -25.07 -0.03
CA PRO A 129 -3.82 -24.95 -0.11
C PRO A 129 -3.28 -25.26 -1.52
N LYS A 130 -3.97 -26.12 -2.30
CA LYS A 130 -3.64 -26.36 -3.71
C LYS A 130 -3.86 -25.12 -4.58
N GLN A 131 -4.92 -24.34 -4.31
CA GLN A 131 -5.19 -23.11 -5.04
C GLN A 131 -4.12 -22.07 -4.75
N TYR A 132 -3.69 -21.92 -3.50
CA TYR A 132 -2.57 -21.06 -3.15
C TYR A 132 -1.28 -21.49 -3.86
N ALA A 133 -0.90 -22.77 -3.81
CA ALA A 133 0.28 -23.31 -4.50
C ALA A 133 0.24 -23.02 -6.02
N ARG A 134 -0.92 -23.18 -6.64
CA ARG A 134 -1.11 -22.85 -8.06
C ARG A 134 -0.93 -21.35 -8.32
N SER A 135 -1.45 -20.50 -7.46
CA SER A 135 -1.38 -19.04 -7.61
C SER A 135 0.05 -18.48 -7.56
N LEU A 136 0.99 -19.19 -6.95
CA LEU A 136 2.41 -18.82 -6.95
C LEU A 136 3.11 -19.04 -8.30
N ASN A 137 2.60 -19.97 -9.11
CA ASN A 137 3.25 -20.39 -10.35
C ASN A 137 2.48 -19.99 -11.61
N TYR A 138 1.18 -19.76 -11.50
CA TYR A 138 0.31 -19.47 -12.63
C TYR A 138 -0.43 -18.16 -12.42
N LYS A 139 -0.36 -17.26 -13.42
CA LYS A 139 -1.25 -16.10 -13.44
C LYS A 139 -2.69 -16.60 -13.55
N THR A 140 -3.56 -16.13 -12.66
CA THR A 140 -5.00 -16.41 -12.74
C THR A 140 -5.53 -15.85 -14.07
N ASP A 141 -6.45 -16.58 -14.72
CA ASP A 141 -7.18 -16.03 -15.88
C ASP A 141 -7.89 -14.75 -15.47
N THR A 142 -7.44 -13.65 -16.06
CA THR A 142 -7.85 -12.31 -15.70
C THR A 142 -9.00 -11.77 -16.54
N SER A 143 -9.56 -12.58 -17.43
CA SER A 143 -10.61 -12.15 -18.37
C SER A 143 -11.85 -11.59 -17.65
N VAL A 144 -12.25 -12.21 -16.53
CA VAL A 144 -13.39 -11.78 -15.71
C VAL A 144 -13.14 -10.43 -15.03
N PHE A 145 -11.89 -10.14 -14.67
CA PHE A 145 -11.51 -8.90 -13.96
C PHE A 145 -11.00 -7.80 -14.89
N LYS A 146 -10.96 -8.05 -16.19
CA LYS A 146 -10.37 -7.18 -17.18
C LYS A 146 -10.96 -5.77 -17.16
N THR A 147 -12.30 -5.65 -17.22
CA THR A 147 -13.00 -4.36 -17.17
C THR A 147 -12.77 -3.64 -15.83
N GLY A 148 -12.81 -4.38 -14.71
CA GLY A 148 -12.53 -3.82 -13.39
C GLY A 148 -11.11 -3.24 -13.32
N ARG A 149 -10.12 -3.95 -13.84
CA ARG A 149 -8.73 -3.48 -13.91
C ARG A 149 -8.58 -2.22 -14.74
N LEU A 150 -9.29 -2.11 -15.87
CA LEU A 150 -9.27 -0.90 -16.69
C LEU A 150 -9.87 0.29 -15.94
N ILE A 151 -10.98 0.08 -15.23
CA ILE A 151 -11.61 1.13 -14.41
C ILE A 151 -10.66 1.59 -13.29
N HIS A 152 -10.04 0.66 -12.57
CA HIS A 152 -9.03 0.98 -11.55
C HIS A 152 -7.87 1.78 -12.14
N LEU A 153 -7.27 1.27 -13.23
CA LEU A 153 -6.15 1.94 -13.89
C LEU A 153 -6.51 3.37 -14.32
N ALA A 154 -7.66 3.55 -14.97
CA ALA A 154 -8.07 4.85 -15.45
C ALA A 154 -8.47 5.84 -14.34
N ALA A 155 -9.04 5.33 -13.24
CA ALA A 155 -9.47 6.17 -12.12
C ALA A 155 -8.33 6.51 -11.14
N LEU A 156 -7.40 5.58 -10.91
CA LEU A 156 -6.40 5.68 -9.84
C LEU A 156 -4.97 5.94 -10.35
N GLU A 157 -4.66 5.49 -11.57
CA GLU A 157 -3.34 5.63 -12.20
C GLU A 157 -3.44 6.11 -13.66
N PRO A 158 -4.10 7.24 -13.95
CA PRO A 158 -4.36 7.69 -15.32
C PRO A 158 -3.06 7.86 -16.15
N ASP A 159 -1.95 8.21 -15.52
CA ASP A 159 -0.65 8.34 -16.19
C ASP A 159 -0.14 7.02 -16.79
N LYS A 160 -0.55 5.88 -16.22
CA LYS A 160 -0.19 4.56 -16.75
C LYS A 160 -1.15 4.08 -17.84
N LEU A 161 -2.32 4.70 -17.99
CA LEU A 161 -3.35 4.25 -18.93
C LEU A 161 -2.85 4.20 -20.38
N GLU A 162 -2.19 5.27 -20.84
CA GLU A 162 -1.69 5.37 -22.22
C GLU A 162 -0.61 4.31 -22.52
N THR A 163 0.20 3.98 -21.52
CA THR A 163 1.32 3.04 -21.68
C THR A 163 0.86 1.59 -21.64
N LEU A 164 -0.10 1.27 -20.78
CA LEU A 164 -0.52 -0.11 -20.51
C LEU A 164 -1.74 -0.54 -21.34
N CYS A 165 -2.66 0.40 -21.63
CA CYS A 165 -3.92 0.07 -22.29
C CYS A 165 -3.81 0.06 -23.81
N HIS A 166 -4.17 -1.05 -24.43
CA HIS A 166 -4.20 -1.21 -25.89
C HIS A 166 -5.64 -1.35 -26.39
N VAL A 167 -6.12 -0.36 -27.10
CA VAL A 167 -7.47 -0.37 -27.67
C VAL A 167 -7.41 -0.84 -29.14
N VAL A 168 -8.17 -1.87 -29.45
CA VAL A 168 -8.34 -2.37 -30.83
C VAL A 168 -9.67 -1.88 -31.37
N GLU A 169 -9.65 -1.20 -32.51
CA GLU A 169 -10.83 -0.65 -33.18
C GLU A 169 -11.69 -1.76 -33.79
N VAL A 170 -12.34 -2.52 -32.91
CA VAL A 170 -13.28 -3.59 -33.22
C VAL A 170 -14.37 -3.67 -32.14
N GLN A 171 -15.53 -4.23 -32.50
CA GLN A 171 -16.65 -4.39 -31.57
C GLN A 171 -16.59 -5.72 -30.77
N SER A 172 -15.77 -6.66 -31.20
CA SER A 172 -15.71 -8.00 -30.60
C SER A 172 -14.30 -8.57 -30.57
N ALA A 173 -13.95 -9.22 -29.47
CA ALA A 173 -12.67 -9.89 -29.25
C ALA A 173 -12.49 -11.16 -30.11
N VAL A 174 -13.53 -11.66 -30.80
CA VAL A 174 -13.41 -12.82 -31.71
C VAL A 174 -12.80 -12.49 -33.04
N THR A 175 -12.66 -11.20 -33.39
CA THR A 175 -12.11 -10.75 -34.66
C THR A 175 -10.64 -11.12 -34.83
N LYS A 176 -10.23 -11.32 -36.09
CA LYS A 176 -8.82 -11.59 -36.40
C LYS A 176 -7.90 -10.46 -35.90
N LYS A 177 -8.28 -9.19 -36.15
CA LYS A 177 -7.52 -8.00 -35.71
C LYS A 177 -7.24 -8.01 -34.22
N TYR A 178 -8.24 -8.37 -33.38
CA TYR A 178 -8.06 -8.47 -31.94
C TYR A 178 -7.09 -9.61 -31.56
N LYS A 179 -7.30 -10.79 -32.13
CA LYS A 179 -6.45 -11.97 -31.88
C LYS A 179 -5.00 -11.76 -32.30
N ASP A 180 -4.78 -11.06 -33.42
CA ASP A 180 -3.44 -10.74 -33.90
C ASP A 180 -2.74 -9.75 -32.91
N LYS A 181 -3.48 -8.78 -32.37
CA LYS A 181 -2.95 -7.87 -31.34
C LYS A 181 -2.59 -8.59 -30.02
N VAL A 182 -3.41 -9.57 -29.61
CA VAL A 182 -3.10 -10.43 -28.45
C VAL A 182 -1.81 -11.23 -28.67
N LYS A 183 -1.60 -11.76 -29.88
CA LYS A 183 -0.37 -12.49 -30.21
C LYS A 183 0.86 -11.58 -30.22
N GLU A 184 0.71 -10.35 -30.71
CA GLU A 184 1.78 -9.35 -30.77
C GLU A 184 2.27 -8.98 -29.37
N ILE A 185 1.34 -8.73 -28.42
CA ILE A 185 1.64 -8.26 -27.06
C ILE A 185 1.95 -9.43 -26.11
N GLY A 186 1.38 -10.62 -26.38
CA GLY A 186 1.56 -11.82 -25.53
C GLY A 186 0.73 -11.86 -24.25
N ASP A 187 0.03 -10.78 -23.91
CA ASP A 187 -0.86 -10.68 -22.73
C ASP A 187 -2.15 -9.95 -23.09
N ALA A 188 -3.29 -10.62 -22.96
CA ALA A 188 -4.61 -10.06 -23.26
C ALA A 188 -5.17 -9.16 -22.13
N SER A 189 -4.50 -9.09 -20.99
CA SER A 189 -5.01 -8.44 -19.77
C SER A 189 -5.31 -6.95 -19.95
N PHE A 190 -4.57 -6.28 -20.81
CA PHE A 190 -4.68 -4.85 -21.09
C PHE A 190 -5.03 -4.53 -22.56
N ILE A 191 -5.57 -5.52 -23.31
CA ILE A 191 -6.03 -5.33 -24.68
C ILE A 191 -7.55 -5.30 -24.70
N PHE A 192 -8.14 -4.20 -25.10
CA PHE A 192 -9.58 -3.97 -25.07
C PHE A 192 -10.12 -3.76 -26.48
N THR A 193 -11.35 -4.21 -26.72
CA THR A 193 -12.12 -3.74 -27.87
C THR A 193 -12.55 -2.31 -27.62
N ARG A 194 -12.83 -1.55 -28.66
CA ARG A 194 -13.38 -0.18 -28.55
C ARG A 194 -14.62 -0.17 -27.63
N LYS A 195 -15.53 -1.13 -27.81
CA LYS A 195 -16.74 -1.25 -26.99
C LYS A 195 -16.46 -1.48 -25.51
N GLU A 196 -15.49 -2.34 -25.17
CA GLU A 196 -15.09 -2.58 -23.76
C GLU A 196 -14.49 -1.33 -23.14
N TYR A 197 -13.61 -0.66 -23.90
CA TYR A 197 -12.97 0.57 -23.48
C TYR A 197 -13.97 1.69 -23.22
N ASP A 198 -14.84 1.99 -24.21
CA ASP A 198 -15.82 3.07 -24.09
C ASP A 198 -16.78 2.84 -22.91
N LYS A 199 -17.20 1.58 -22.70
CA LYS A 199 -18.03 1.23 -21.55
C LYS A 199 -17.29 1.43 -20.22
N ALA A 200 -16.02 1.10 -20.14
CA ALA A 200 -15.23 1.32 -18.92
C ALA A 200 -15.02 2.81 -18.67
N MET A 201 -14.72 3.61 -19.72
CA MET A 201 -14.53 5.06 -19.59
C MET A 201 -15.82 5.76 -19.15
N TYR A 202 -16.99 5.33 -19.64
CA TYR A 202 -18.29 5.83 -19.12
C TYR A 202 -18.39 5.63 -17.60
N THR A 203 -17.99 4.46 -17.09
CA THR A 203 -18.01 4.18 -15.65
C THR A 203 -16.98 5.05 -14.90
N VAL A 204 -15.81 5.25 -15.47
CA VAL A 204 -14.75 6.13 -14.90
C VAL A 204 -15.23 7.58 -14.85
N ASP A 205 -15.83 8.08 -15.93
CA ASP A 205 -16.35 9.45 -15.97
C ASP A 205 -17.45 9.67 -14.92
N ALA A 206 -18.37 8.70 -14.76
CA ALA A 206 -19.39 8.75 -13.72
C ALA A 206 -18.79 8.78 -12.31
N LEU A 207 -17.74 7.98 -12.06
CA LEU A 207 -17.01 7.97 -10.78
C LEU A 207 -16.32 9.31 -10.53
N LEU A 208 -15.55 9.82 -11.49
CA LEU A 208 -14.78 11.04 -11.33
C LEU A 208 -15.63 12.30 -11.22
N GLN A 209 -16.86 12.30 -11.77
CA GLN A 209 -17.83 13.39 -11.65
C GLN A 209 -18.66 13.30 -10.37
N ASN A 210 -18.58 12.22 -9.61
CA ASN A 210 -19.31 12.05 -8.37
C ASN A 210 -18.75 12.93 -7.26
N ASP A 211 -19.56 13.83 -6.69
CA ASP A 211 -19.12 14.79 -5.67
C ASP A 211 -18.55 14.10 -4.42
N VAL A 212 -19.15 12.99 -4.00
CA VAL A 212 -18.70 12.24 -2.82
C VAL A 212 -17.33 11.59 -3.08
N TRP A 213 -17.12 11.02 -4.27
CA TRP A 213 -15.83 10.53 -4.69
C TRP A 213 -14.76 11.62 -4.66
N GLN A 214 -15.06 12.78 -5.24
CA GLN A 214 -14.12 13.92 -5.27
C GLN A 214 -13.79 14.43 -3.87
N GLU A 215 -14.79 14.51 -2.99
CA GLU A 215 -14.58 14.93 -1.60
C GLU A 215 -13.69 13.92 -0.84
N MET A 216 -14.04 12.65 -0.91
CA MET A 216 -13.34 11.57 -0.22
C MET A 216 -11.92 11.32 -0.75
N THR A 217 -11.65 11.66 -2.00
CA THR A 217 -10.30 11.48 -2.58
C THR A 217 -9.45 12.74 -2.57
N ARG A 218 -9.99 13.86 -2.08
CA ARG A 218 -9.26 15.13 -2.03
C ARG A 218 -8.00 15.03 -1.17
N GLY A 219 -6.85 15.17 -1.80
CA GLY A 219 -5.54 15.09 -1.14
C GLY A 219 -5.12 13.67 -0.72
N ALA A 220 -5.90 12.67 -1.08
CA ALA A 220 -5.52 11.27 -0.89
C ALA A 220 -4.41 10.86 -1.88
N LYS A 221 -3.73 9.77 -1.55
CA LYS A 221 -2.77 9.10 -2.43
C LYS A 221 -3.40 7.85 -2.99
N PHE A 222 -3.16 7.57 -4.27
CA PHE A 222 -3.68 6.40 -4.95
C PHE A 222 -2.65 5.28 -5.02
N GLU A 223 -3.12 4.03 -5.09
CA GLU A 223 -2.30 2.83 -5.30
C GLU A 223 -1.08 2.77 -4.37
N GLN A 224 -1.30 3.08 -3.10
CA GLN A 224 -0.21 3.18 -2.13
C GLN A 224 0.20 1.80 -1.60
N PRO A 225 1.47 1.40 -1.82
CA PRO A 225 1.98 0.17 -1.26
C PRO A 225 2.17 0.28 0.25
N GLY A 226 1.86 -0.80 0.96
CA GLY A 226 2.08 -0.97 2.38
C GLY A 226 2.66 -2.35 2.68
N PHE A 227 3.45 -2.43 3.74
CA PHE A 227 4.08 -3.66 4.17
C PHE A 227 4.20 -3.71 5.69
N ASP A 228 3.88 -4.87 6.26
CA ASP A 228 4.11 -5.12 7.68
C ASP A 228 4.26 -6.61 7.99
N ILE A 229 4.75 -6.91 9.19
CA ILE A 229 4.78 -8.26 9.75
C ILE A 229 3.54 -8.47 10.60
N ILE A 230 2.66 -9.40 10.18
CA ILE A 230 1.44 -9.75 10.91
C ILE A 230 1.57 -11.20 11.39
N LYS A 231 1.46 -11.41 12.72
CA LYS A 231 1.63 -12.74 13.33
C LYS A 231 2.93 -13.46 12.93
N GLY A 232 4.03 -12.70 12.75
CA GLY A 232 5.35 -13.23 12.38
C GLY A 232 5.57 -13.44 10.88
N TYR A 233 4.59 -13.17 10.03
CA TYR A 233 4.69 -13.34 8.58
C TYR A 233 4.69 -12.00 7.83
N PRO A 234 5.45 -11.89 6.73
CA PRO A 234 5.49 -10.69 5.89
C PRO A 234 4.20 -10.58 5.07
N PHE A 235 3.53 -9.42 5.18
CA PHE A 235 2.33 -9.08 4.42
C PHE A 235 2.52 -7.83 3.59
N ARG A 236 2.08 -7.89 2.34
CA ARG A 236 1.98 -6.75 1.43
C ARG A 236 0.52 -6.39 1.17
N ALA A 237 0.28 -5.10 1.02
CA ALA A 237 -1.00 -4.55 0.61
C ALA A 237 -0.76 -3.36 -0.33
N LYS A 238 -1.76 -2.99 -1.12
CA LYS A 238 -1.75 -1.79 -1.94
C LYS A 238 -3.13 -1.14 -1.79
N ALA A 239 -3.17 0.02 -1.13
CA ALA A 239 -4.42 0.73 -0.89
C ALA A 239 -4.81 1.53 -2.13
N ASP A 240 -6.01 1.33 -2.65
CA ASP A 240 -6.54 2.06 -3.80
C ASP A 240 -6.57 3.56 -3.52
N VAL A 241 -7.09 3.96 -2.37
CA VAL A 241 -7.13 5.35 -1.89
C VAL A 241 -6.65 5.38 -0.45
N LEU A 242 -5.57 6.10 -0.19
CA LEU A 242 -5.03 6.31 1.15
C LEU A 242 -5.10 7.80 1.51
N GLY A 243 -6.02 8.16 2.40
CA GLY A 243 -6.10 9.48 3.00
C GLY A 243 -5.16 9.64 4.20
N THR A 244 -5.32 10.72 4.95
CA THR A 244 -4.49 10.97 6.13
C THR A 244 -4.73 9.93 7.21
N ASN A 245 -5.99 9.58 7.47
CA ASN A 245 -6.40 8.66 8.54
C ASN A 245 -7.46 7.65 8.05
N TYR A 246 -7.61 7.43 6.76
CA TYR A 246 -8.60 6.49 6.23
C TYR A 246 -8.07 5.76 5.00
N ILE A 247 -8.71 4.64 4.69
CA ILE A 247 -8.56 3.89 3.43
C ILE A 247 -9.93 3.76 2.77
N ALA A 248 -9.99 4.01 1.48
CA ALA A 248 -11.10 3.59 0.64
C ALA A 248 -10.60 2.62 -0.42
N ASP A 249 -11.34 1.54 -0.60
CA ASP A 249 -11.01 0.50 -1.58
C ASP A 249 -12.07 0.45 -2.67
N LEU A 250 -11.66 0.69 -3.91
CA LEU A 250 -12.55 0.74 -5.06
C LEU A 250 -12.89 -0.66 -5.55
N LYS A 251 -14.17 -0.97 -5.66
CA LYS A 251 -14.68 -2.22 -6.23
C LYS A 251 -15.56 -1.94 -7.42
N THR A 252 -15.43 -2.75 -8.45
CA THR A 252 -16.37 -2.73 -9.56
C THR A 252 -17.38 -3.86 -9.41
N THR A 253 -18.64 -3.56 -9.59
CA THR A 253 -19.73 -4.55 -9.51
C THR A 253 -20.62 -4.48 -10.74
N SER A 254 -21.42 -5.49 -10.98
CA SER A 254 -22.56 -5.47 -11.90
C SER A 254 -23.89 -5.56 -11.16
N ASP A 255 -23.85 -5.57 -9.83
CA ASP A 255 -25.02 -5.71 -8.98
C ASP A 255 -24.72 -5.04 -7.64
N LEU A 256 -24.98 -3.74 -7.59
CA LEU A 256 -24.76 -2.92 -6.40
C LEU A 256 -25.68 -3.33 -5.25
N LYS A 257 -26.90 -3.79 -5.55
CA LYS A 257 -27.89 -4.18 -4.53
C LYS A 257 -27.45 -5.39 -3.72
N ASN A 258 -26.69 -6.30 -4.32
CA ASN A 258 -26.16 -7.49 -3.66
C ASN A 258 -24.68 -7.34 -3.26
N PHE A 259 -24.15 -6.11 -3.23
CA PHE A 259 -22.74 -5.88 -2.92
C PHE A 259 -22.35 -6.40 -1.54
N GLU A 260 -23.19 -6.22 -0.51
CA GLU A 260 -22.92 -6.72 0.85
C GLU A 260 -22.74 -8.25 0.89
N TRP A 261 -23.58 -8.98 0.14
CA TRP A 261 -23.44 -10.43 0.01
C TRP A 261 -22.17 -10.80 -0.76
N ASN A 262 -21.88 -10.07 -1.85
CA ASN A 262 -20.66 -10.25 -2.64
C ASN A 262 -19.41 -9.97 -1.81
N ALA A 263 -19.41 -8.95 -0.96
CA ALA A 263 -18.29 -8.63 -0.08
C ALA A 263 -17.94 -9.80 0.86
N LYS A 264 -18.96 -10.46 1.43
CA LYS A 264 -18.78 -11.68 2.25
C LYS A 264 -18.29 -12.87 1.40
N LYS A 265 -18.91 -13.09 0.25
CA LYS A 265 -18.57 -14.18 -0.68
C LYS A 265 -17.13 -14.09 -1.18
N TYR A 266 -16.67 -12.88 -1.50
CA TYR A 266 -15.33 -12.65 -2.02
C TYR A 266 -14.30 -12.35 -0.92
N SER A 267 -14.66 -12.52 0.35
CA SER A 267 -13.79 -12.36 1.51
C SER A 267 -13.10 -10.98 1.55
N TYR A 268 -13.86 -9.90 1.31
CA TYR A 268 -13.38 -8.53 1.47
C TYR A 268 -13.08 -8.19 2.93
N ASP A 269 -13.69 -8.91 3.88
CA ASP A 269 -13.38 -8.87 5.30
C ASP A 269 -11.92 -9.26 5.60
N VAL A 270 -11.36 -10.22 4.89
CA VAL A 270 -9.92 -10.58 4.99
C VAL A 270 -9.04 -9.42 4.49
N GLN A 271 -9.44 -8.78 3.39
CA GLN A 271 -8.73 -7.62 2.87
C GLN A 271 -8.75 -6.47 3.88
N LEU A 272 -9.92 -6.13 4.43
CA LEU A 272 -10.09 -5.15 5.48
C LEU A 272 -9.13 -5.41 6.65
N TYR A 273 -9.17 -6.63 7.22
CA TYR A 273 -8.33 -6.98 8.36
C TYR A 273 -6.84 -6.78 8.07
N ILE A 274 -6.35 -7.26 6.92
CA ILE A 274 -4.95 -7.14 6.54
C ILE A 274 -4.57 -5.67 6.32
N TYR A 275 -5.41 -4.88 5.64
CA TYR A 275 -5.13 -3.48 5.35
C TYR A 275 -5.08 -2.64 6.62
N CYS A 276 -6.02 -2.82 7.55
CA CYS A 276 -5.98 -2.15 8.85
C CYS A 276 -4.67 -2.45 9.61
N ASN A 277 -4.20 -3.70 9.56
CA ASN A 277 -2.94 -4.07 10.21
C ASN A 277 -1.70 -3.50 9.51
N VAL A 278 -1.67 -3.51 8.18
CA VAL A 278 -0.53 -3.02 7.37
C VAL A 278 -0.40 -1.51 7.47
N PHE A 279 -1.50 -0.78 7.32
CA PHE A 279 -1.51 0.69 7.29
C PHE A 279 -1.71 1.34 8.67
N LYS A 280 -1.97 0.54 9.72
CA LYS A 280 -2.23 1.01 11.10
C LYS A 280 -3.43 1.95 11.18
N ILE A 281 -4.50 1.58 10.50
CA ILE A 281 -5.78 2.30 10.47
C ILE A 281 -6.83 1.48 11.22
N ASP A 282 -7.73 2.16 11.94
CA ASP A 282 -8.88 1.51 12.56
C ASP A 282 -9.87 1.04 11.48
N TYR A 283 -10.61 -0.06 11.75
CA TYR A 283 -11.59 -0.55 10.79
C TYR A 283 -12.71 0.47 10.53
N GLN A 284 -13.02 1.36 11.47
CA GLN A 284 -14.02 2.41 11.33
C GLN A 284 -13.61 3.49 10.31
N ASP A 285 -12.31 3.57 10.02
CA ASP A 285 -11.74 4.50 9.04
C ASP A 285 -11.49 3.80 7.68
N PHE A 286 -12.16 2.68 7.43
CA PHE A 286 -12.09 1.94 6.17
C PHE A 286 -13.48 1.84 5.53
N SER A 287 -13.56 2.15 4.24
CA SER A 287 -14.81 2.02 3.45
C SER A 287 -14.54 1.32 2.11
N PHE A 288 -15.53 0.57 1.63
CA PHE A 288 -15.54 0.07 0.26
C PHE A 288 -16.37 1.01 -0.62
N PHE A 289 -15.80 1.42 -1.73
CA PHE A 289 -16.48 2.15 -2.79
C PHE A 289 -16.80 1.20 -3.92
N ALA A 290 -18.07 0.93 -4.16
CA ALA A 290 -18.50 0.03 -5.20
C ALA A 290 -19.15 0.81 -6.34
N ILE A 291 -18.56 0.74 -7.54
CA ILE A 291 -19.14 1.35 -8.74
C ILE A 291 -19.81 0.30 -9.61
N ASP A 292 -21.07 0.53 -9.98
CA ASP A 292 -21.78 -0.34 -10.92
C ASP A 292 -21.30 -0.08 -12.35
N LYS A 293 -20.79 -1.12 -13.01
CA LYS A 293 -20.23 -1.05 -14.38
C LYS A 293 -21.28 -0.79 -15.46
N ALA A 294 -22.56 -0.92 -15.15
CA ALA A 294 -23.64 -0.73 -16.12
C ALA A 294 -24.27 0.64 -15.99
N THR A 295 -24.51 1.11 -14.76
CA THR A 295 -25.23 2.37 -14.50
C THR A 295 -24.29 3.53 -14.12
N GLY A 296 -23.08 3.25 -13.61
CA GLY A 296 -22.20 4.25 -13.05
C GLY A 296 -22.60 4.70 -11.63
N ASP A 297 -23.58 4.03 -11.02
CA ASP A 297 -23.96 4.34 -9.64
C ASP A 297 -22.86 3.96 -8.65
N LEU A 298 -22.60 4.83 -7.68
CA LEU A 298 -21.62 4.62 -6.62
C LEU A 298 -22.34 4.24 -5.32
N GLY A 299 -21.92 3.12 -4.72
CA GLY A 299 -22.26 2.73 -3.35
C GLY A 299 -21.08 2.90 -2.43
N ILE A 300 -21.31 3.39 -1.21
CA ILE A 300 -20.29 3.53 -0.17
C ILE A 300 -20.70 2.64 0.99
N TYR A 301 -19.79 1.77 1.40
CA TYR A 301 -20.05 0.77 2.42
C TYR A 301 -19.02 0.88 3.53
N ASP A 302 -19.46 1.44 4.64
CA ASP A 302 -18.70 1.42 5.88
C ASP A 302 -18.73 0.02 6.50
N VAL A 303 -17.73 -0.31 7.27
CA VAL A 303 -17.56 -1.64 7.81
C VAL A 303 -17.92 -1.72 9.28
N THR A 304 -18.47 -2.85 9.70
CA THR A 304 -18.81 -3.11 11.11
C THR A 304 -17.71 -3.91 11.79
N LYS A 305 -17.71 -3.86 13.13
CA LYS A 305 -16.83 -4.70 13.94
C LYS A 305 -17.00 -6.19 13.63
N ASN A 306 -18.23 -6.64 13.39
CA ASN A 306 -18.50 -8.04 13.05
C ASN A 306 -17.86 -8.44 11.71
N PHE A 307 -17.85 -7.54 10.74
CA PHE A 307 -17.19 -7.78 9.44
C PHE A 307 -15.68 -7.84 9.61
N PHE A 308 -15.10 -6.96 10.41
CA PHE A 308 -13.67 -6.98 10.76
C PHE A 308 -13.28 -8.26 11.51
N ASP A 309 -14.06 -8.65 12.53
CA ASP A 309 -13.81 -9.87 13.32
C ASP A 309 -13.95 -11.15 12.46
N SER A 310 -14.89 -11.18 11.51
CA SER A 310 -14.98 -12.24 10.50
C SER A 310 -13.72 -12.34 9.66
N GLY A 311 -13.20 -11.20 9.20
CA GLY A 311 -11.94 -11.13 8.45
C GLY A 311 -10.76 -11.65 9.26
N LYS A 312 -10.68 -11.28 10.55
CA LYS A 312 -9.67 -11.80 11.48
C LYS A 312 -9.73 -13.32 11.61
N GLN A 313 -10.92 -13.91 11.82
CA GLN A 313 -11.08 -15.36 11.94
C GLN A 313 -10.66 -16.09 10.67
N LYS A 314 -11.07 -15.59 9.51
CA LYS A 314 -10.65 -16.15 8.22
C LYS A 314 -9.14 -16.03 8.01
N PHE A 315 -8.56 -14.87 8.36
CA PHE A 315 -7.12 -14.64 8.30
C PHE A 315 -6.35 -15.66 9.16
N GLU A 316 -6.75 -15.86 10.42
CA GLU A 316 -6.13 -16.82 11.34
C GLU A 316 -6.23 -18.25 10.78
N ARG A 317 -7.41 -18.65 10.29
CA ARG A 317 -7.56 -19.94 9.60
C ARG A 317 -6.67 -20.09 8.38
N GLY A 318 -6.54 -19.05 7.56
CA GLY A 318 -5.64 -19.07 6.40
C GLY A 318 -4.18 -19.25 6.79
N LEU A 319 -3.73 -18.58 7.88
CA LEU A 319 -2.39 -18.77 8.42
C LEU A 319 -2.17 -20.19 8.98
N GLU A 320 -3.12 -20.75 9.69
CA GLU A 320 -3.02 -22.14 10.18
C GLU A 320 -2.82 -23.13 9.02
N ILE A 321 -3.57 -22.93 7.91
CA ILE A 321 -3.41 -23.73 6.70
C ILE A 321 -2.02 -23.51 6.09
N TYR A 322 -1.55 -22.24 6.04
CA TYR A 322 -0.22 -21.91 5.54
C TYR A 322 0.88 -22.59 6.37
N GLU A 323 0.82 -22.48 7.68
CA GLU A 323 1.78 -23.11 8.58
C GLU A 323 1.82 -24.63 8.39
N LYS A 324 0.66 -25.26 8.36
CA LYS A 324 0.52 -26.72 8.26
C LYS A 324 1.12 -27.28 6.98
N PHE A 325 0.81 -26.67 5.83
CA PHE A 325 1.17 -27.21 4.51
C PHE A 325 2.46 -26.65 3.93
N PHE A 326 2.87 -25.42 4.29
CA PHE A 326 4.00 -24.72 3.63
C PHE A 326 5.17 -24.44 4.55
N VAL A 327 4.95 -24.30 5.86
CA VAL A 327 6.01 -24.04 6.84
C VAL A 327 6.47 -25.32 7.50
N LYS A 328 5.57 -26.00 8.18
CA LYS A 328 5.86 -27.23 8.93
C LYS A 328 5.83 -28.49 8.06
N GLN A 329 5.15 -28.41 6.91
CA GLN A 329 4.97 -29.52 5.97
C GLN A 329 4.43 -30.80 6.66
N GLU A 330 3.53 -30.61 7.62
CA GLU A 330 2.92 -31.70 8.41
C GLU A 330 2.01 -32.60 7.53
N GLU A 331 1.47 -32.05 6.46
CA GLU A 331 0.62 -32.79 5.52
C GLU A 331 0.99 -32.45 4.07
N GLU A 332 0.83 -33.42 3.20
CA GLU A 332 0.94 -33.21 1.75
C GLU A 332 -0.28 -32.47 1.21
N LEU A 333 -0.07 -31.62 0.18
CA LEU A 333 -1.16 -30.88 -0.46
C LEU A 333 -2.31 -31.78 -0.93
N ASN A 334 -2.00 -33.02 -1.31
CA ASN A 334 -2.98 -34.00 -1.81
C ASN A 334 -3.88 -34.55 -0.71
N SER A 335 -3.47 -34.48 0.55
CA SER A 335 -4.27 -34.94 1.70
C SER A 335 -5.38 -33.97 2.11
N TYR A 336 -5.37 -32.73 1.59
CA TYR A 336 -6.36 -31.76 1.96
C TYR A 336 -7.77 -32.12 1.55
N VAL A 337 -8.67 -32.21 2.53
CA VAL A 337 -10.08 -32.59 2.35
C VAL A 337 -10.96 -31.58 3.11
N ILE A 338 -11.97 -31.07 2.45
CA ILE A 338 -13.04 -30.29 3.09
C ILE A 338 -14.16 -31.30 3.50
N LYS A 339 -14.52 -31.30 4.78
CA LYS A 339 -15.66 -32.03 5.29
C LYS A 339 -16.78 -31.06 5.65
N GLY A 340 -18.00 -31.37 5.24
CA GLY A 340 -19.19 -30.57 5.53
C GLY A 340 -20.43 -31.41 5.58
N ILE A 341 -21.51 -30.88 6.14
CA ILE A 341 -22.85 -31.47 6.16
C ILE A 341 -23.73 -30.61 5.29
N LEU A 342 -24.43 -31.23 4.34
CA LEU A 342 -25.45 -30.55 3.54
C LEU A 342 -26.78 -30.65 4.30
N ASN A 343 -27.42 -29.50 4.58
CA ASN A 343 -28.74 -29.39 5.19
C ASN A 343 -29.75 -28.90 4.17
#